data_7d891644c3029640abb46fb8f3205c41
#
_entry.id   7d891644c3029640abb46fb8f3205c41
#
_cell.length_a   1.000
_cell.length_b   1.000
_cell.length_c   1.000
_cell.angle_alpha   90.00
_cell.angle_beta   90.00
_cell.angle_gamma   90.00
#
_symmetry.space_group_name_H-M   'P 1'
#
loop_
_entity.id
_entity.type
_entity.pdbx_description
1 polymer ?
#
loop_
_entity_poly.entity_id
_entity_poly.type
_entity_poly.pdbx_seq_one_letter_code
_entity_poly.pdbx_strand_id
1 'polypeptide(L)'
;VFICVGQFTVAGVVPTVIAGNAIQAYRVTALIVALAFIAFQALVVLGTREAPRRDDGEKVTLRKMFTIFMRNDQLVPIGIASVLFNVGSGLLIIFGVNFFYFEFGYADSGELIFLFTVMYGLGTLVSQALYAFLSSKMHRMTMLKLCMAAIWVGYAMLMAFGYVLPRSIVLLNAIGFVIFFFQGLYNLAVIVMLNNTIEYDELRFGERHDSVISAIRSFSVKLAGAVNQGISALVLIISGIYTVSQNISGLEIEVGKGSMTSAQALEQANAFAAQVQ
;
A
#
# COMPACT_ATOMS: atom_id res chain seq x y z
N VAL A 1 10.82 -5.34 -2.95
CA VAL A 1 11.68 -4.64 -3.91
C VAL A 1 10.91 -4.31 -5.17
N PHE A 2 10.34 -5.28 -5.92
CA PHE A 2 9.65 -5.04 -7.20
C PHE A 2 8.42 -4.12 -7.08
N ILE A 3 7.67 -4.19 -5.99
CA ILE A 3 6.54 -3.28 -5.72
C ILE A 3 7.03 -1.84 -5.59
N CYS A 4 8.12 -1.62 -4.85
CA CYS A 4 8.72 -0.29 -4.70
C CYS A 4 9.22 0.23 -6.05
N VAL A 5 9.90 -0.59 -6.86
CA VAL A 5 10.34 -0.21 -8.22
C VAL A 5 9.16 0.20 -9.09
N GLY A 6 8.06 -0.57 -9.05
CA GLY A 6 6.84 -0.22 -9.79
C GLY A 6 6.25 1.13 -9.35
N GLN A 7 6.15 1.37 -8.03
CA GLN A 7 5.67 2.64 -7.50
C GLN A 7 6.59 3.81 -7.86
N PHE A 8 7.92 3.62 -7.78
CA PHE A 8 8.91 4.60 -8.23
C PHE A 8 8.74 4.97 -9.70
N THR A 9 8.52 3.96 -10.55
CA THR A 9 8.35 4.19 -11.98
C THR A 9 7.08 4.98 -12.26
N VAL A 10 5.96 4.60 -11.64
CA VAL A 10 4.67 5.27 -11.87
C VAL A 10 4.63 6.67 -11.25
N ALA A 11 5.12 6.85 -10.02
CA ALA A 11 5.04 8.12 -9.32
C ALA A 11 6.11 9.13 -9.75
N GLY A 12 7.28 8.67 -10.20
CA GLY A 12 8.40 9.55 -10.53
C GLY A 12 8.69 9.69 -12.00
N VAL A 13 8.76 8.58 -12.74
CA VAL A 13 9.17 8.62 -14.15
C VAL A 13 8.04 9.11 -15.04
N VAL A 14 6.79 8.74 -14.77
CA VAL A 14 5.66 9.12 -15.62
C VAL A 14 5.41 10.63 -15.64
N PRO A 15 5.33 11.34 -14.48
CA PRO A 15 5.12 12.79 -14.47
C PRO A 15 6.31 13.60 -15.02
N THR A 16 7.55 13.12 -14.79
CA THR A 16 8.76 13.90 -15.13
C THR A 16 9.23 13.70 -16.57
N VAL A 17 9.09 12.50 -17.13
CA VAL A 17 9.61 12.17 -18.47
C VAL A 17 8.62 12.53 -19.58
N ILE A 18 7.33 12.56 -19.27
CA ILE A 18 6.26 12.75 -20.27
C ILE A 18 5.42 13.98 -19.92
N ALA A 19 6.06 15.01 -19.33
CA ALA A 19 5.44 16.29 -19.05
C ALA A 19 4.84 16.91 -20.33
N GLY A 20 3.52 17.04 -20.39
CA GLY A 20 2.80 17.68 -21.50
C GLY A 20 1.73 16.81 -22.18
N ASN A 21 1.74 15.47 -22.01
CA ASN A 21 0.68 14.60 -22.52
C ASN A 21 0.42 13.39 -21.60
N ALA A 22 -0.40 13.61 -20.57
CA ALA A 22 -0.73 12.59 -19.57
C ALA A 22 -1.31 11.31 -20.22
N ILE A 23 -2.16 11.42 -21.23
CA ILE A 23 -2.78 10.29 -21.92
C ILE A 23 -1.71 9.40 -22.58
N GLN A 24 -0.75 10.01 -23.27
CA GLN A 24 0.33 9.29 -23.93
C GLN A 24 1.28 8.67 -22.90
N ALA A 25 1.55 9.37 -21.79
CA ALA A 25 2.34 8.89 -20.67
C ALA A 25 1.78 7.61 -20.08
N TYR A 26 0.51 7.64 -19.70
CA TYR A 26 -0.18 6.46 -19.15
C TYR A 26 -0.25 5.31 -20.14
N ARG A 27 -0.51 5.58 -21.44
CA ARG A 27 -0.54 4.56 -22.49
C ARG A 27 0.81 3.83 -22.64
N VAL A 28 1.91 4.59 -22.71
CA VAL A 28 3.26 4.02 -22.86
C VAL A 28 3.66 3.24 -21.63
N THR A 29 3.43 3.81 -20.43
CA THR A 29 3.73 3.12 -19.17
C THR A 29 2.91 1.86 -19.00
N ALA A 30 1.61 1.88 -19.29
CA ALA A 30 0.75 0.70 -19.24
C ALA A 30 1.25 -0.40 -20.20
N LEU A 31 1.66 -0.03 -21.40
CA LEU A 31 2.23 -0.98 -22.38
C LEU A 31 3.53 -1.62 -21.87
N ILE A 32 4.45 -0.81 -21.34
CA ILE A 32 5.74 -1.30 -20.81
C ILE A 32 5.50 -2.25 -19.63
N VAL A 33 4.61 -1.86 -18.69
CA VAL A 33 4.28 -2.68 -17.52
C VAL A 33 3.62 -3.98 -17.94
N ALA A 34 2.68 -3.95 -18.90
CA ALA A 34 2.01 -5.15 -19.41
C ALA A 34 3.00 -6.10 -20.10
N LEU A 35 3.88 -5.58 -20.94
CA LEU A 35 4.91 -6.40 -21.63
C LEU A 35 5.91 -6.99 -20.62
N ALA A 36 6.37 -6.21 -19.64
CA ALA A 36 7.24 -6.70 -18.58
C ALA A 36 6.54 -7.79 -17.75
N PHE A 37 5.28 -7.60 -17.40
CA PHE A 37 4.49 -8.60 -16.67
C PHE A 37 4.38 -9.91 -17.45
N ILE A 38 4.03 -9.86 -18.75
CA ILE A 38 3.95 -11.05 -19.62
C ILE A 38 5.31 -11.73 -19.71
N ALA A 39 6.40 -10.97 -19.90
CA ALA A 39 7.75 -11.52 -20.01
C ALA A 39 8.17 -12.22 -18.71
N PHE A 40 7.94 -11.61 -17.54
CA PHE A 40 8.25 -12.24 -16.25
C PHE A 40 7.39 -13.47 -15.98
N GLN A 41 6.10 -13.46 -16.34
CA GLN A 41 5.25 -14.64 -16.24
C GLN A 41 5.72 -15.76 -17.16
N ALA A 42 6.10 -15.45 -18.39
CA ALA A 42 6.68 -16.43 -19.31
C ALA A 42 7.96 -17.05 -18.74
N LEU A 43 8.87 -16.24 -18.16
CA LEU A 43 10.06 -16.74 -17.50
C LEU A 43 9.75 -17.69 -16.34
N VAL A 44 8.74 -17.39 -15.55
CA VAL A 44 8.30 -18.29 -14.45
C VAL A 44 7.78 -19.60 -15.02
N VAL A 45 6.88 -19.54 -15.99
CA VAL A 45 6.27 -20.75 -16.59
C VAL A 45 7.31 -21.62 -17.29
N LEU A 46 8.25 -21.01 -18.03
CA LEU A 46 9.29 -21.74 -18.76
C LEU A 46 10.43 -22.22 -17.86
N GLY A 47 10.71 -21.48 -16.78
CA GLY A 47 11.83 -21.77 -15.86
C GLY A 47 11.47 -22.69 -14.69
N THR A 48 10.19 -22.83 -14.35
CA THR A 48 9.75 -23.65 -13.21
C THR A 48 9.35 -25.05 -13.70
N ARG A 49 10.04 -26.06 -13.18
CA ARG A 49 9.60 -27.46 -13.34
C ARG A 49 8.88 -27.86 -12.05
N GLU A 50 7.58 -28.07 -12.12
CA GLU A 50 6.84 -28.65 -11.01
C GLU A 50 7.25 -30.09 -10.80
N ALA A 51 7.66 -30.45 -9.58
CA ALA A 51 7.77 -31.84 -9.19
C ALA A 51 6.35 -32.47 -9.16
N PRO A 52 6.18 -33.72 -9.64
CA PRO A 52 4.88 -34.37 -9.61
C PRO A 52 4.36 -34.40 -8.18
N ARG A 53 3.26 -33.66 -7.95
CA ARG A 53 2.59 -33.60 -6.66
C ARG A 53 2.02 -34.97 -6.36
N ARG A 54 2.41 -35.56 -5.25
CA ARG A 54 1.66 -36.70 -4.71
C ARG A 54 0.26 -36.19 -4.39
N ASP A 55 -0.72 -36.72 -5.09
CA ASP A 55 -2.14 -36.31 -5.01
C ASP A 55 -2.83 -36.93 -3.78
N ASP A 56 -2.17 -36.86 -2.62
CA ASP A 56 -2.71 -37.33 -1.33
C ASP A 56 -3.50 -36.20 -0.63
N GLY A 57 -3.80 -35.12 -1.33
CA GLY A 57 -4.46 -33.94 -0.78
C GLY A 57 -5.97 -34.02 -0.82
N GLU A 58 -6.59 -34.22 0.32
CA GLU A 58 -8.03 -34.04 0.52
C GLU A 58 -8.47 -32.66 -0.03
N LYS A 59 -9.47 -32.65 -0.92
CA LYS A 59 -9.99 -31.41 -1.53
C LYS A 59 -10.45 -30.45 -0.44
N VAL A 60 -9.74 -29.35 -0.25
CA VAL A 60 -10.09 -28.34 0.75
C VAL A 60 -11.24 -27.49 0.22
N THR A 61 -12.44 -27.68 0.79
CA THR A 61 -13.61 -26.85 0.50
C THR A 61 -13.56 -25.53 1.29
N LEU A 62 -14.25 -24.49 0.81
CA LEU A 62 -14.35 -23.20 1.51
C LEU A 62 -14.87 -23.37 2.95
N ARG A 63 -15.82 -24.28 3.16
CA ARG A 63 -16.34 -24.61 4.50
C ARG A 63 -15.26 -25.21 5.40
N LYS A 64 -14.41 -26.10 4.85
CA LYS A 64 -13.28 -26.70 5.59
C LYS A 64 -12.24 -25.63 5.93
N MET A 65 -11.94 -24.72 4.98
CA MET A 65 -11.04 -23.59 5.24
C MET A 65 -11.53 -22.71 6.40
N PHE A 66 -12.81 -22.35 6.38
CA PHE A 66 -13.40 -21.55 7.45
C PHE A 66 -13.37 -22.29 8.81
N THR A 67 -13.64 -23.58 8.80
CA THR A 67 -13.58 -24.41 10.01
C THR A 67 -12.16 -24.47 10.58
N ILE A 68 -11.14 -24.67 9.74
CA ILE A 68 -9.73 -24.67 10.15
C ILE A 68 -9.34 -23.31 10.73
N PHE A 69 -9.75 -22.21 10.06
CA PHE A 69 -9.51 -20.85 10.54
C PHE A 69 -10.08 -20.62 11.93
N MET A 70 -11.35 -20.99 12.15
CA MET A 70 -12.03 -20.76 13.43
C MET A 70 -11.58 -21.73 14.53
N ARG A 71 -11.05 -22.91 14.18
CA ARG A 71 -10.53 -23.89 15.12
C ARG A 71 -9.21 -23.47 15.76
N ASN A 72 -8.40 -22.73 15.00
CA ASN A 72 -7.07 -22.30 15.44
C ASN A 72 -7.18 -20.96 16.17
N ASP A 73 -7.09 -20.98 17.49
CA ASP A 73 -7.22 -19.82 18.38
C ASP A 73 -6.11 -18.78 18.23
N GLN A 74 -4.97 -19.13 17.63
CA GLN A 74 -3.89 -18.20 17.31
C GLN A 74 -4.08 -17.55 15.94
N LEU A 75 -4.66 -18.26 15.00
CA LEU A 75 -4.83 -17.81 13.62
C LEU A 75 -5.88 -16.71 13.49
N VAL A 76 -6.97 -16.79 14.25
CA VAL A 76 -8.06 -15.79 14.23
C VAL A 76 -7.57 -14.39 14.62
N PRO A 77 -6.94 -14.18 15.80
CA PRO A 77 -6.48 -12.85 16.18
C PRO A 77 -5.39 -12.30 15.24
N ILE A 78 -4.48 -13.14 14.74
CA ILE A 78 -3.46 -12.72 13.78
C ILE A 78 -4.09 -12.33 12.44
N GLY A 79 -5.09 -13.08 11.98
CA GLY A 79 -5.84 -12.75 10.75
C GLY A 79 -6.57 -11.42 10.86
N ILE A 80 -7.28 -11.18 11.96
CA ILE A 80 -7.95 -9.89 12.23
C ILE A 80 -6.94 -8.75 12.33
N ALA A 81 -5.87 -8.93 13.08
CA ALA A 81 -4.79 -7.92 13.19
C ALA A 81 -4.18 -7.58 11.83
N SER A 82 -3.98 -8.61 10.97
CA SER A 82 -3.48 -8.42 9.61
C SER A 82 -4.44 -7.59 8.75
N VAL A 83 -5.76 -7.86 8.80
CA VAL A 83 -6.76 -7.07 8.06
C VAL A 83 -6.75 -5.61 8.55
N LEU A 84 -6.85 -5.38 9.85
CA LEU A 84 -6.88 -4.02 10.43
C LEU A 84 -5.60 -3.24 10.11
N PHE A 85 -4.45 -3.89 10.18
CA PHE A 85 -3.17 -3.27 9.81
C PHE A 85 -3.13 -2.89 8.33
N ASN A 86 -3.55 -3.80 7.42
CA ASN A 86 -3.58 -3.51 5.99
C ASN A 86 -4.61 -2.42 5.64
N VAL A 87 -5.73 -2.35 6.36
CA VAL A 87 -6.69 -1.23 6.21
C VAL A 87 -6.03 0.08 6.62
N GLY A 88 -5.47 0.16 7.82
CA GLY A 88 -4.85 1.40 8.31
C GLY A 88 -3.68 1.89 7.46
N SER A 89 -2.79 0.98 7.04
CA SER A 89 -1.66 1.34 6.17
C SER A 89 -2.08 1.71 4.75
N GLY A 90 -3.10 1.05 4.21
CA GLY A 90 -3.63 1.34 2.88
C GLY A 90 -4.34 2.70 2.80
N LEU A 91 -5.09 3.09 3.83
CA LEU A 91 -5.73 4.40 3.91
C LEU A 91 -4.71 5.54 3.89
N LEU A 92 -3.56 5.38 4.56
CA LEU A 92 -2.49 6.37 4.51
C LEU A 92 -2.01 6.63 3.07
N ILE A 93 -1.83 5.56 2.28
CA ILE A 93 -1.37 5.68 0.90
C ILE A 93 -2.43 6.36 0.03
N ILE A 94 -3.70 5.95 0.18
CA ILE A 94 -4.81 6.48 -0.63
C ILE A 94 -5.06 7.97 -0.33
N PHE A 95 -5.14 8.32 0.96
CA PHE A 95 -5.37 9.73 1.33
C PHE A 95 -4.13 10.59 1.22
N GLY A 96 -2.93 10.00 1.30
CA GLY A 96 -1.68 10.71 1.12
C GLY A 96 -1.59 11.44 -0.21
N VAL A 97 -2.00 10.81 -1.30
CA VAL A 97 -2.01 11.43 -2.64
C VAL A 97 -2.94 12.66 -2.65
N ASN A 98 -4.17 12.52 -2.14
CA ASN A 98 -5.12 13.64 -2.07
C ASN A 98 -4.59 14.77 -1.16
N PHE A 99 -3.98 14.42 -0.01
CA PHE A 99 -3.37 15.39 0.89
C PHE A 99 -2.33 16.27 0.19
N PHE A 100 -1.43 15.68 -0.60
CA PHE A 100 -0.43 16.46 -1.33
C PHE A 100 -1.05 17.42 -2.34
N TYR A 101 -2.05 16.98 -3.11
CA TYR A 101 -2.71 17.82 -4.10
C TYR A 101 -3.48 18.98 -3.47
N PHE A 102 -4.14 18.77 -2.34
CA PHE A 102 -4.93 19.82 -1.70
C PHE A 102 -4.11 20.73 -0.78
N GLU A 103 -3.04 20.23 -0.15
CA GLU A 103 -2.24 21.02 0.78
C GLU A 103 -1.14 21.85 0.10
N PHE A 104 -0.49 21.29 -0.94
CA PHE A 104 0.66 21.91 -1.61
C PHE A 104 0.34 22.43 -3.01
N GLY A 105 -0.88 22.23 -3.51
CA GLY A 105 -1.29 22.63 -4.86
C GLY A 105 -0.94 21.61 -5.94
N TYR A 106 -1.61 21.75 -7.07
CA TYR A 106 -1.57 20.73 -8.13
C TYR A 106 -0.25 20.73 -8.92
N ALA A 107 0.45 21.89 -8.99
CA ALA A 107 1.69 22.03 -9.76
C ALA A 107 2.87 21.26 -9.14
N ASP A 108 3.04 21.39 -7.83
CA ASP A 108 4.25 20.90 -7.15
C ASP A 108 4.04 19.51 -6.50
N SER A 109 2.80 19.07 -6.42
CA SER A 109 2.43 17.81 -5.73
C SER A 109 3.10 16.57 -6.30
N GLY A 110 3.32 16.51 -7.62
CA GLY A 110 3.93 15.34 -8.27
C GLY A 110 5.32 15.03 -7.73
N GLU A 111 6.17 16.05 -7.56
CA GLU A 111 7.50 15.90 -7.00
C GLU A 111 7.47 15.51 -5.52
N LEU A 112 6.55 16.10 -4.76
CA LEU A 112 6.39 15.82 -3.34
C LEU A 112 5.87 14.39 -3.09
N ILE A 113 4.92 13.94 -3.88
CA ILE A 113 4.42 12.56 -3.84
C ILE A 113 5.54 11.58 -4.18
N PHE A 114 6.37 11.91 -5.18
CA PHE A 114 7.53 11.09 -5.53
C PHE A 114 8.51 10.98 -4.36
N LEU A 115 8.90 12.10 -3.74
CA LEU A 115 9.80 12.15 -2.60
C LEU A 115 9.24 11.32 -1.41
N PHE A 116 7.96 11.46 -1.13
CA PHE A 116 7.28 10.69 -0.07
C PHE A 116 7.25 9.19 -0.40
N THR A 117 7.06 8.83 -1.68
CA THR A 117 7.14 7.43 -2.15
C THR A 117 8.56 6.87 -2.02
N VAL A 118 9.60 7.71 -2.23
CA VAL A 118 11.00 7.34 -1.94
C VAL A 118 11.17 7.01 -0.46
N MET A 119 10.62 7.82 0.44
CA MET A 119 10.69 7.56 1.89
C MET A 119 9.96 6.26 2.26
N TYR A 120 8.82 5.98 1.61
CA TYR A 120 8.14 4.68 1.74
C TYR A 120 9.05 3.51 1.34
N GLY A 121 9.68 3.59 0.18
CA GLY A 121 10.60 2.56 -0.31
C GLY A 121 11.79 2.37 0.62
N LEU A 122 12.46 3.45 0.99
CA LEU A 122 13.62 3.42 1.89
C LEU A 122 13.25 2.90 3.28
N GLY A 123 12.17 3.39 3.89
CA GLY A 123 11.70 2.93 5.19
C GLY A 123 11.41 1.44 5.20
N THR A 124 10.72 0.95 4.15
CA THR A 124 10.41 -0.47 4.00
C THR A 124 11.66 -1.32 3.78
N LEU A 125 12.60 -0.90 2.92
CA LEU A 125 13.84 -1.63 2.67
C LEU A 125 14.72 -1.71 3.91
N VAL A 126 14.91 -0.60 4.61
CA VAL A 126 15.70 -0.54 5.85
C VAL A 126 15.06 -1.41 6.94
N SER A 127 13.73 -1.39 7.06
CA SER A 127 13.02 -2.24 8.02
C SER A 127 13.24 -3.73 7.75
N GLN A 128 13.19 -4.14 6.48
CA GLN A 128 13.43 -5.53 6.08
C GLN A 128 14.88 -5.97 6.36
N ALA A 129 15.86 -5.11 6.08
CA ALA A 129 17.26 -5.38 6.34
C ALA A 129 17.56 -5.52 7.85
N LEU A 130 16.92 -4.68 8.67
CA LEU A 130 17.15 -4.67 10.12
C LEU A 130 16.28 -5.68 10.89
N TYR A 131 15.24 -6.23 10.26
CA TYR A 131 14.31 -7.14 10.94
C TYR A 131 14.99 -8.34 11.61
N ALA A 132 15.90 -9.02 10.90
CA ALA A 132 16.61 -10.19 11.44
C ALA A 132 17.43 -9.84 12.69
N PHE A 133 18.10 -8.69 12.66
CA PHE A 133 18.88 -8.20 13.80
C PHE A 133 17.99 -7.81 14.99
N LEU A 134 16.90 -7.09 14.75
CA LEU A 134 15.98 -6.67 15.80
C LEU A 134 15.23 -7.85 16.42
N SER A 135 14.76 -8.78 15.59
CA SER A 135 14.03 -9.97 16.06
C SER A 135 14.89 -10.94 16.87
N SER A 136 16.23 -10.92 16.70
CA SER A 136 17.16 -11.71 17.52
C SER A 136 17.39 -11.11 18.91
N LYS A 137 17.22 -9.79 19.07
CA LYS A 137 17.48 -9.08 20.33
C LYS A 137 16.23 -8.78 21.15
N MET A 138 15.06 -8.75 20.52
CA MET A 138 13.80 -8.36 21.16
C MET A 138 12.77 -9.46 21.07
N HIS A 139 12.01 -9.62 22.15
CA HIS A 139 10.83 -10.51 22.11
C HIS A 139 9.78 -9.98 21.11
N ARG A 140 9.18 -10.85 20.30
CA ARG A 140 8.25 -10.48 19.22
C ARG A 140 7.12 -9.57 19.68
N MET A 141 6.49 -9.89 20.82
CA MET A 141 5.38 -9.06 21.35
C MET A 141 5.84 -7.66 21.76
N THR A 142 7.07 -7.52 22.26
CA THR A 142 7.65 -6.20 22.59
C THR A 142 7.91 -5.41 21.31
N MET A 143 8.44 -6.06 20.27
CA MET A 143 8.66 -5.44 18.97
C MET A 143 7.34 -4.97 18.32
N LEU A 144 6.28 -5.80 18.35
CA LEU A 144 4.96 -5.42 17.83
C LEU A 144 4.38 -4.21 18.58
N LYS A 145 4.45 -4.21 19.93
CA LYS A 145 3.97 -3.07 20.74
C LYS A 145 4.74 -1.79 20.43
N LEU A 146 6.05 -1.88 20.29
CA LEU A 146 6.90 -0.75 19.91
C LEU A 146 6.53 -0.21 18.52
N CYS A 147 6.38 -1.10 17.55
CA CYS A 147 5.99 -0.72 16.19
C CYS A 147 4.62 -0.02 16.19
N MET A 148 3.62 -0.59 16.88
CA MET A 148 2.29 0.01 16.98
C MET A 148 2.34 1.38 17.65
N ALA A 149 3.05 1.54 18.77
CA ALA A 149 3.20 2.82 19.44
C ALA A 149 3.86 3.87 18.54
N ALA A 150 4.94 3.49 17.84
CA ALA A 150 5.63 4.39 16.92
C ALA A 150 4.76 4.79 15.72
N ILE A 151 3.98 3.86 15.16
CA ILE A 151 3.03 4.13 14.08
C ILE A 151 1.94 5.10 14.55
N TRP A 152 1.38 4.91 15.74
CA TRP A 152 0.34 5.80 16.29
C TRP A 152 0.88 7.20 16.55
N VAL A 153 2.08 7.32 17.10
CA VAL A 153 2.75 8.61 17.27
C VAL A 153 2.99 9.28 15.91
N GLY A 154 3.46 8.53 14.93
CA GLY A 154 3.65 9.02 13.56
C GLY A 154 2.36 9.54 12.94
N TYR A 155 1.25 8.82 13.06
CA TYR A 155 -0.05 9.28 12.59
C TYR A 155 -0.55 10.51 13.34
N ALA A 156 -0.36 10.57 14.66
CA ALA A 156 -0.70 11.76 15.44
C ALA A 156 0.13 12.98 14.98
N MET A 157 1.41 12.80 14.65
CA MET A 157 2.24 13.85 14.08
C MET A 157 1.77 14.29 12.69
N LEU A 158 1.33 13.35 11.83
CA LEU A 158 0.72 13.71 10.54
C LEU A 158 -0.58 14.49 10.71
N MET A 159 -1.43 14.12 11.67
CA MET A 159 -2.65 14.90 11.99
C MET A 159 -2.33 16.30 12.52
N ALA A 160 -1.25 16.45 13.27
CA ALA A 160 -0.79 17.75 13.79
C ALA A 160 -0.04 18.59 12.74
N PHE A 161 0.30 17.98 11.58
CA PHE A 161 1.02 18.67 10.52
C PHE A 161 0.17 19.78 9.90
N GLY A 162 0.75 20.96 9.76
CA GLY A 162 0.04 22.13 9.24
C GLY A 162 -0.81 22.91 10.25
N TYR A 163 -1.21 22.29 11.37
CA TYR A 163 -1.94 22.95 12.47
C TYR A 163 -1.03 23.35 13.62
N VAL A 164 -0.25 22.42 14.13
CA VAL A 164 0.66 22.60 15.28
C VAL A 164 2.12 22.54 14.83
N LEU A 165 2.42 21.62 13.90
CA LEU A 165 3.74 21.44 13.32
C LEU A 165 3.92 22.34 12.08
N PRO A 166 5.16 22.86 11.82
CA PRO A 166 5.41 23.69 10.67
C PRO A 166 5.23 22.88 9.37
N ARG A 167 4.74 23.54 8.32
CA ARG A 167 4.59 22.99 6.96
C ARG A 167 5.95 22.81 6.28
N SER A 168 6.77 21.91 6.81
CA SER A 168 8.09 21.59 6.28
C SER A 168 8.08 20.25 5.56
N ILE A 169 8.50 20.25 4.29
CA ILE A 169 8.63 19.05 3.45
C ILE A 169 9.61 18.06 4.08
N VAL A 170 10.69 18.55 4.69
CA VAL A 170 11.69 17.70 5.37
C VAL A 170 11.06 16.99 6.57
N LEU A 171 10.28 17.72 7.37
CA LEU A 171 9.58 17.14 8.52
C LEU A 171 8.54 16.09 8.08
N LEU A 172 7.76 16.39 7.05
CA LEU A 172 6.76 15.46 6.49
C LEU A 172 7.42 14.16 6.02
N ASN A 173 8.51 14.26 5.28
CA ASN A 173 9.26 13.09 4.80
C ASN A 173 9.91 12.31 5.94
N ALA A 174 10.42 12.97 7.00
CA ALA A 174 10.97 12.32 8.16
C ALA A 174 9.89 11.54 8.94
N ILE A 175 8.71 12.13 9.14
CA ILE A 175 7.56 11.45 9.76
C ILE A 175 7.14 10.25 8.90
N GLY A 176 7.03 10.43 7.59
CA GLY A 176 6.71 9.36 6.64
C GLY A 176 7.69 8.20 6.72
N PHE A 177 8.99 8.49 6.69
CA PHE A 177 10.03 7.47 6.83
C PHE A 177 9.88 6.65 8.12
N VAL A 178 9.67 7.30 9.26
CA VAL A 178 9.47 6.64 10.55
C VAL A 178 8.24 5.73 10.52
N ILE A 179 7.11 6.24 10.02
CA ILE A 179 5.88 5.43 9.89
C ILE A 179 6.15 4.18 9.02
N PHE A 180 6.71 4.36 7.84
CA PHE A 180 6.93 3.27 6.89
C PHE A 180 7.96 2.25 7.37
N PHE A 181 8.98 2.71 8.10
CA PHE A 181 9.94 1.84 8.75
C PHE A 181 9.27 0.92 9.77
N PHE A 182 8.48 1.46 10.69
CA PHE A 182 7.80 0.66 11.69
C PHE A 182 6.65 -0.17 11.11
N GLN A 183 5.96 0.30 10.08
CA GLN A 183 4.99 -0.52 9.32
C GLN A 183 5.66 -1.71 8.65
N GLY A 184 6.84 -1.53 8.06
CA GLY A 184 7.62 -2.61 7.46
C GLY A 184 8.02 -3.68 8.46
N LEU A 185 8.53 -3.27 9.64
CA LEU A 185 8.86 -4.18 10.75
C LEU A 185 7.63 -4.94 11.26
N TYR A 186 6.52 -4.24 11.47
CA TYR A 186 5.26 -4.83 11.92
C TYR A 186 4.74 -5.87 10.93
N ASN A 187 4.72 -5.54 9.64
CA ASN A 187 4.27 -6.44 8.58
C ASN A 187 5.08 -7.74 8.54
N LEU A 188 6.42 -7.63 8.63
CA LEU A 188 7.28 -8.82 8.69
C LEU A 188 7.03 -9.66 9.94
N ALA A 189 6.86 -9.02 11.10
CA ALA A 189 6.55 -9.73 12.34
C ALA A 189 5.24 -10.50 12.24
N VAL A 190 4.20 -9.89 11.68
CA VAL A 190 2.89 -10.54 11.45
C VAL A 190 3.01 -11.71 10.47
N ILE A 191 3.79 -11.56 9.39
CA ILE A 191 4.02 -12.66 8.43
C ILE A 191 4.71 -13.84 9.12
N VAL A 192 5.73 -13.59 9.93
CA VAL A 192 6.43 -14.65 10.66
C VAL A 192 5.51 -15.31 11.71
N MET A 193 4.68 -14.51 12.40
CA MET A 193 3.70 -15.06 13.34
C MET A 193 2.64 -15.92 12.62
N LEU A 194 2.20 -15.49 11.45
CA LEU A 194 1.26 -16.25 10.63
C LEU A 194 1.87 -17.61 10.21
N ASN A 195 3.15 -17.60 9.80
CA ASN A 195 3.84 -18.85 9.47
C ASN A 195 3.99 -19.77 10.69
N ASN A 196 4.24 -19.23 11.87
CA ASN A 196 4.30 -20.03 13.10
C ASN A 196 2.95 -20.67 13.49
N THR A 197 1.82 -20.11 13.02
CA THR A 197 0.52 -20.76 13.25
C THR A 197 0.37 -22.08 12.48
N ILE A 198 1.17 -22.29 11.44
CA ILE A 198 1.25 -23.58 10.72
C ILE A 198 1.83 -24.66 11.63
N GLU A 199 2.97 -24.34 12.26
CA GLU A 199 3.63 -25.26 13.21
C GLU A 199 2.77 -25.49 14.44
N TYR A 200 2.06 -24.48 14.92
CA TYR A 200 1.12 -24.59 16.02
C TYR A 200 -0.06 -25.50 15.67
N ASP A 201 -0.60 -25.40 14.45
CA ASP A 201 -1.70 -26.24 13.96
C ASP A 201 -1.27 -27.72 13.90
N GLU A 202 -0.06 -27.97 13.38
CA GLU A 202 0.55 -29.30 13.33
C GLU A 202 0.76 -29.90 14.73
N LEU A 203 1.30 -29.12 15.67
CA LEU A 203 1.53 -29.56 17.05
C LEU A 203 0.23 -29.88 17.81
N ARG A 204 -0.81 -29.07 17.60
CA ARG A 204 -2.06 -29.18 18.37
C ARG A 204 -3.06 -30.16 17.79
N PHE A 205 -3.12 -30.26 16.47
CA PHE A 205 -4.13 -31.03 15.76
C PHE A 205 -3.57 -32.23 14.97
N GLY A 206 -2.24 -32.34 14.86
CA GLY A 206 -1.57 -33.39 14.09
C GLY A 206 -1.72 -33.28 12.59
N GLU A 207 -2.26 -32.14 12.10
CA GLU A 207 -2.52 -31.86 10.69
C GLU A 207 -1.82 -30.57 10.29
N ARG A 208 -1.24 -30.53 9.08
CA ARG A 208 -0.54 -29.37 8.55
C ARG A 208 -1.34 -28.73 7.43
N HIS A 209 -1.81 -27.50 7.66
CA HIS A 209 -2.68 -26.79 6.72
C HIS A 209 -2.01 -25.56 6.11
N ASP A 210 -0.83 -25.70 5.51
CA ASP A 210 -0.03 -24.61 4.90
C ASP A 210 -0.83 -23.80 3.88
N SER A 211 -1.60 -24.48 3.03
CA SER A 211 -2.39 -23.86 1.98
C SER A 211 -3.52 -22.97 2.53
N VAL A 212 -4.15 -23.40 3.61
CA VAL A 212 -5.25 -22.65 4.25
C VAL A 212 -4.69 -21.37 4.90
N ILE A 213 -3.59 -21.49 5.63
CA ILE A 213 -2.98 -20.37 6.35
C ILE A 213 -2.42 -19.33 5.35
N SER A 214 -1.78 -19.79 4.26
CA SER A 214 -1.33 -18.92 3.18
C SER A 214 -2.49 -18.23 2.46
N ALA A 215 -3.62 -18.91 2.28
CA ALA A 215 -4.82 -18.33 1.68
C ALA A 215 -5.42 -17.22 2.57
N ILE A 216 -5.37 -17.35 3.89
CA ILE A 216 -5.83 -16.31 4.83
C ILE A 216 -5.04 -15.03 4.68
N ARG A 217 -3.72 -15.10 4.50
CA ARG A 217 -2.90 -13.92 4.22
C ARG A 217 -3.35 -13.19 2.95
N SER A 218 -3.51 -13.95 1.87
CA SER A 218 -3.95 -13.38 0.58
C SER A 218 -5.36 -12.79 0.67
N PHE A 219 -6.26 -13.47 1.40
CA PHE A 219 -7.61 -13.00 1.67
C PHE A 219 -7.60 -11.71 2.49
N SER A 220 -6.80 -11.63 3.56
CA SER A 220 -6.68 -10.44 4.42
C SER A 220 -6.26 -9.21 3.62
N VAL A 221 -5.29 -9.33 2.72
CA VAL A 221 -4.83 -8.22 1.87
C VAL A 221 -5.93 -7.77 0.90
N LYS A 222 -6.63 -8.71 0.26
CA LYS A 222 -7.71 -8.40 -0.69
C LYS A 222 -8.93 -7.80 0.02
N LEU A 223 -9.30 -8.33 1.18
CA LEU A 223 -10.38 -7.79 2.00
C LEU A 223 -10.06 -6.36 2.46
N ALA A 224 -8.85 -6.12 2.96
CA ALA A 224 -8.40 -4.78 3.33
C ALA A 224 -8.43 -3.83 2.14
N GLY A 225 -8.02 -4.26 0.95
CA GLY A 225 -8.11 -3.48 -0.28
C GLY A 225 -9.56 -3.08 -0.62
N ALA A 226 -10.51 -4.00 -0.52
CA ALA A 226 -11.93 -3.71 -0.75
C ALA A 226 -12.48 -2.72 0.28
N VAL A 227 -12.17 -2.90 1.57
CA VAL A 227 -12.55 -1.99 2.65
C VAL A 227 -11.95 -0.60 2.43
N ASN A 228 -10.68 -0.52 2.05
CA ASN A 228 -9.99 0.74 1.76
C ASN A 228 -10.67 1.51 0.63
N GLN A 229 -11.03 0.84 -0.46
CA GLN A 229 -11.75 1.48 -1.58
C GLN A 229 -13.12 1.99 -1.13
N GLY A 230 -13.85 1.19 -0.34
CA GLY A 230 -15.15 1.61 0.21
C GLY A 230 -15.04 2.84 1.12
N ILE A 231 -14.09 2.82 2.07
CA ILE A 231 -13.86 3.94 2.99
C ILE A 231 -13.41 5.18 2.20
N SER A 232 -12.47 5.02 1.25
CA SER A 232 -11.99 6.12 0.43
C SER A 232 -13.11 6.77 -0.37
N ALA A 233 -13.95 5.98 -1.04
CA ALA A 233 -15.08 6.49 -1.80
C ALA A 233 -16.07 7.26 -0.90
N LEU A 234 -16.41 6.70 0.27
CA LEU A 234 -17.30 7.35 1.23
C LEU A 234 -16.74 8.69 1.72
N VAL A 235 -15.47 8.71 2.13
CA VAL A 235 -14.83 9.94 2.62
C VAL A 235 -14.78 11.00 1.53
N LEU A 236 -14.36 10.64 0.30
CA LEU A 236 -14.27 11.59 -0.81
C LEU A 236 -15.65 12.15 -1.21
N ILE A 237 -16.72 11.34 -1.14
CA ILE A 237 -18.08 11.80 -1.42
C ILE A 237 -18.57 12.73 -0.32
N ILE A 238 -18.44 12.34 0.95
CA ILE A 238 -18.93 13.12 2.10
C ILE A 238 -18.19 14.46 2.23
N SER A 239 -16.87 14.47 1.96
CA SER A 239 -16.06 15.69 2.00
C SER A 239 -16.24 16.62 0.80
N GLY A 240 -16.99 16.21 -0.25
CA GLY A 240 -17.13 16.97 -1.49
C GLY A 240 -15.89 16.92 -2.42
N ILE A 241 -14.78 16.33 -1.96
CA ILE A 241 -13.52 16.19 -2.72
C ILE A 241 -13.77 15.41 -4.02
N TYR A 242 -14.69 14.45 -4.01
CA TYR A 242 -15.02 13.66 -5.19
C TYR A 242 -15.45 14.54 -6.38
N THR A 243 -16.33 15.50 -6.15
CA THR A 243 -16.81 16.43 -7.20
C THR A 243 -15.67 17.29 -7.74
N VAL A 244 -14.83 17.80 -6.85
CA VAL A 244 -13.66 18.61 -7.23
C VAL A 244 -12.67 17.78 -8.05
N SER A 245 -12.37 16.55 -7.63
CA SER A 245 -11.49 15.64 -8.37
C SER A 245 -12.04 15.29 -9.77
N GLN A 246 -13.37 15.13 -9.91
CA GLN A 246 -14.01 14.90 -11.22
C GLN A 246 -13.88 16.12 -12.12
N ASN A 247 -14.08 17.34 -11.60
CA ASN A 247 -13.91 18.57 -12.34
C ASN A 247 -12.46 18.72 -12.84
N ILE A 248 -11.49 18.48 -11.98
CA ILE A 248 -10.06 18.53 -12.35
C ILE A 248 -9.72 17.46 -13.41
N SER A 249 -10.23 16.26 -13.28
CA SER A 249 -10.06 15.21 -14.30
C SER A 249 -10.67 15.61 -15.65
N GLY A 250 -11.80 16.35 -15.62
CA GLY A 250 -12.40 16.94 -16.81
C GLY A 250 -11.46 17.91 -17.54
N LEU A 251 -10.75 18.77 -16.80
CA LEU A 251 -9.76 19.70 -17.37
C LEU A 251 -8.60 18.95 -18.04
N GLU A 252 -8.12 17.87 -17.45
CA GLU A 252 -7.05 17.05 -18.07
C GLU A 252 -7.51 16.44 -19.40
N ILE A 253 -8.77 16.03 -19.50
CA ILE A 253 -9.36 15.52 -20.76
C ILE A 253 -9.43 16.64 -21.82
N GLU A 254 -9.78 17.87 -21.44
CA GLU A 254 -9.84 19.01 -22.34
C GLU A 254 -8.48 19.42 -22.85
N VAL A 255 -7.45 19.40 -21.99
CA VAL A 255 -6.06 19.59 -22.39
C VAL A 255 -5.62 18.49 -23.37
N GLY A 256 -5.99 17.25 -23.11
CA GLY A 256 -5.69 16.11 -23.99
C GLY A 256 -6.36 16.21 -25.37
N LYS A 257 -7.51 16.90 -25.47
CA LYS A 257 -8.21 17.18 -26.74
C LYS A 257 -7.67 18.43 -27.44
N GLY A 258 -6.78 19.20 -26.80
CA GLY A 258 -6.26 20.46 -27.35
C GLY A 258 -7.23 21.64 -27.27
N SER A 259 -8.32 21.52 -26.54
CA SER A 259 -9.33 22.60 -26.35
C SER A 259 -8.91 23.61 -25.27
N MET A 260 -7.94 23.25 -24.44
CA MET A 260 -7.41 24.10 -23.35
C MET A 260 -5.90 23.94 -23.24
N THR A 261 -5.19 25.02 -22.83
CA THR A 261 -3.76 24.97 -22.56
C THR A 261 -3.49 24.39 -21.16
N SER A 262 -2.35 23.72 -20.98
CA SER A 262 -1.95 23.16 -19.67
C SER A 262 -1.89 24.21 -18.56
N ALA A 263 -1.49 25.47 -18.89
CA ALA A 263 -1.44 26.58 -17.94
C ALA A 263 -2.83 26.98 -17.44
N GLN A 264 -3.80 27.08 -18.35
CA GLN A 264 -5.20 27.39 -17.99
C GLN A 264 -5.85 26.29 -17.16
N ALA A 265 -5.59 25.03 -17.51
CA ALA A 265 -6.08 23.88 -16.75
C ALA A 265 -5.50 23.87 -15.33
N LEU A 266 -4.22 24.20 -15.16
CA LEU A 266 -3.55 24.26 -13.86
C LEU A 266 -4.14 25.38 -12.98
N GLU A 267 -4.39 26.55 -13.55
CA GLU A 267 -5.02 27.67 -12.83
C GLU A 267 -6.43 27.30 -12.35
N GLN A 268 -7.24 26.69 -13.20
CA GLN A 268 -8.57 26.23 -12.82
C GLN A 268 -8.53 25.07 -11.81
N ALA A 269 -7.59 24.15 -11.95
CA ALA A 269 -7.42 23.06 -10.99
C ALA A 269 -7.08 23.59 -9.59
N ASN A 270 -6.19 24.58 -9.50
CA ASN A 270 -5.87 25.24 -8.22
C ASN A 270 -7.08 25.99 -7.65
N ALA A 271 -7.88 26.65 -8.50
CA ALA A 271 -9.11 27.30 -8.07
C ALA A 271 -10.15 26.30 -7.53
N PHE A 272 -10.30 25.13 -8.15
CA PHE A 272 -11.16 24.06 -7.63
C PHE A 272 -10.63 23.47 -6.32
N ALA A 273 -9.32 23.26 -6.21
CA ALA A 273 -8.69 22.75 -4.98
C ALA A 273 -8.91 23.71 -3.79
N ALA A 274 -8.84 25.02 -4.02
CA ALA A 274 -9.07 26.04 -2.99
C ALA A 274 -10.51 26.08 -2.45
N GLN A 275 -11.49 25.47 -3.14
CA GLN A 275 -12.88 25.40 -2.66
C GLN A 275 -13.07 24.35 -1.55
N VAL A 276 -12.12 23.46 -1.35
CA VAL A 276 -12.21 22.31 -0.42
C VAL A 276 -11.19 22.43 0.74
N GLN A 277 -10.28 23.41 0.67
CA GLN A 277 -9.38 23.78 1.76
C GLN A 277 -10.13 24.56 2.84
#